data_9e82f74f0ad5a2852772b5f253fbf3b1
#
_entry.id   9e82f74f0ad5a2852772b5f253fbf3b1
#
_cell.length_a   1.000
_cell.length_b   1.000
_cell.length_c   1.000
_cell.angle_alpha   90.00
_cell.angle_beta   90.00
_cell.angle_gamma   90.00
#
_symmetry.space_group_name_H-M   'P 1'
#
loop_
_entity.id
_entity.type
_entity.pdbx_description
1 polymer ?
#
loop_
_entity_poly.entity_id
_entity_poly.type
_entity_poly.pdbx_seq_one_letter_code
_entity_poly.pdbx_strand_id
1 'polypeptide(L)'
;MPLARTQARGFLLSQESMPDRVGVSQRQIMNPDDIRRALARVSHEILERNRGARDVVLVGIYTRGVHLAHRLSRNLKEFEGGDVQVAALDINLYRDDLKNRSSPLVRPTTIPESIRGKRVVLVDDVLYTGRTVRAAMDALNDFGRADQIQLAILLDRGHRELPIRPDFVGQNVPTAPDEVVKVSLIETEGVDAVAIVRGNTSADRRRKS
;
A
#
# COMPACT_ATOMS: atom_id res chain seq x y z
N MET A 1 -62.51 26.24 25.17
CA MET A 1 -61.09 26.53 25.19
C MET A 1 -60.39 25.50 24.32
N PRO A 2 -59.91 25.86 23.11
CA PRO A 2 -59.35 24.90 22.18
C PRO A 2 -57.85 24.70 22.36
N LEU A 3 -57.42 23.40 22.21
CA LEU A 3 -56.08 22.92 22.24
C LEU A 3 -55.28 23.34 20.99
N ALA A 4 -54.14 23.98 21.23
CA ALA A 4 -53.19 24.37 20.17
C ALA A 4 -52.46 23.15 19.61
N ARG A 5 -52.59 22.90 18.30
CA ARG A 5 -51.76 21.96 17.54
C ARG A 5 -50.45 22.62 17.19
N THR A 6 -49.35 22.11 17.78
CA THR A 6 -47.97 22.46 17.37
C THR A 6 -47.62 21.65 16.15
N GLN A 7 -47.47 22.32 15.01
CA GLN A 7 -46.94 21.73 13.76
C GLN A 7 -45.42 21.61 13.87
N ALA A 8 -44.91 20.38 13.81
CA ALA A 8 -43.49 20.10 13.60
C ALA A 8 -43.14 20.40 12.13
N ARG A 9 -42.41 21.48 11.88
CA ARG A 9 -41.78 21.76 10.59
C ARG A 9 -40.58 20.84 10.44
N GLY A 10 -40.68 19.87 9.47
CA GLY A 10 -39.56 19.07 9.02
C GLY A 10 -38.51 19.98 8.39
N PHE A 11 -37.32 19.92 8.98
CA PHE A 11 -36.12 20.57 8.43
C PHE A 11 -35.56 19.62 7.34
N LEU A 12 -35.89 19.89 6.09
CA LEU A 12 -35.23 19.31 4.92
C LEU A 12 -33.80 19.85 4.87
N LEU A 13 -32.85 19.03 5.31
CA LEU A 13 -31.43 19.27 5.03
C LEU A 13 -31.22 19.12 3.51
N SER A 14 -31.13 20.25 2.85
CA SER A 14 -30.65 20.35 1.48
C SER A 14 -29.25 19.76 1.42
N GLN A 15 -29.08 18.74 0.58
CA GLN A 15 -27.75 18.27 0.19
C GLN A 15 -27.10 19.39 -0.65
N GLU A 16 -26.32 20.24 0.02
CA GLU A 16 -25.42 21.15 -0.68
C GLU A 16 -24.33 20.29 -1.35
N SER A 17 -24.44 20.16 -2.65
CA SER A 17 -23.40 19.64 -3.52
C SER A 17 -22.17 20.53 -3.40
N MET A 18 -21.09 19.99 -2.84
CA MET A 18 -19.78 20.67 -2.83
C MET A 18 -19.37 21.00 -4.29
N PRO A 19 -18.82 22.21 -4.54
CA PRO A 19 -18.44 22.60 -5.88
C PRO A 19 -17.36 21.67 -6.44
N ASP A 20 -17.57 21.18 -7.66
CA ASP A 20 -16.65 20.45 -8.49
C ASP A 20 -15.27 21.13 -8.50
N ARG A 21 -14.28 20.54 -7.83
CA ARG A 21 -12.88 20.88 -8.02
C ARG A 21 -12.47 20.41 -9.41
N VAL A 22 -12.27 21.35 -10.28
CA VAL A 22 -11.77 21.28 -11.65
C VAL A 22 -11.02 19.97 -11.98
N GLY A 23 -11.65 19.10 -12.77
CA GLY A 23 -10.95 18.29 -13.76
C GLY A 23 -10.18 17.04 -13.33
N VAL A 24 -10.32 16.51 -12.10
CA VAL A 24 -9.68 15.26 -11.68
C VAL A 24 -10.72 14.14 -11.68
N SER A 25 -10.64 13.23 -12.65
CA SER A 25 -11.45 12.01 -12.65
C SER A 25 -10.84 11.02 -11.64
N GLN A 26 -11.61 10.68 -10.61
CA GLN A 26 -11.23 9.65 -9.64
C GLN A 26 -12.20 8.48 -9.73
N ARG A 27 -11.67 7.25 -9.89
CA ARG A 27 -12.45 6.01 -9.94
C ARG A 27 -11.96 5.07 -8.85
N GLN A 28 -12.82 4.77 -7.88
CA GLN A 28 -12.50 3.76 -6.86
C GLN A 28 -12.47 2.37 -7.50
N ILE A 29 -11.46 1.57 -7.16
CA ILE A 29 -11.23 0.22 -7.68
C ILE A 29 -11.20 -0.86 -6.59
N MET A 30 -10.95 -0.47 -5.33
CA MET A 30 -11.11 -1.35 -4.18
C MET A 30 -11.77 -0.59 -3.03
N ASN A 31 -12.74 -1.21 -2.41
CA ASN A 31 -13.34 -0.79 -1.14
C ASN A 31 -12.66 -1.50 0.05
N PRO A 32 -13.02 -1.21 1.32
CA PRO A 32 -12.41 -1.86 2.48
C PRO A 32 -12.51 -3.39 2.48
N ASP A 33 -13.64 -3.94 2.03
CA ASP A 33 -13.85 -5.38 1.95
C ASP A 33 -13.00 -6.03 0.85
N ASP A 34 -12.77 -5.35 -0.27
CA ASP A 34 -11.91 -5.83 -1.33
C ASP A 34 -10.45 -5.93 -0.84
N ILE A 35 -9.96 -4.89 -0.12
CA ILE A 35 -8.63 -4.90 0.48
C ILE A 35 -8.51 -6.04 1.49
N ARG A 36 -9.49 -6.20 2.38
CA ARG A 36 -9.51 -7.28 3.38
C ARG A 36 -9.43 -8.66 2.72
N ARG A 37 -10.27 -8.92 1.70
CA ARG A 37 -10.28 -10.20 0.96
C ARG A 37 -8.97 -10.45 0.22
N ALA A 38 -8.39 -9.42 -0.40
CA ALA A 38 -7.10 -9.52 -1.10
C ALA A 38 -5.98 -9.90 -0.12
N LEU A 39 -5.91 -9.25 1.04
CA LEU A 39 -4.90 -9.56 2.05
C LEU A 39 -5.10 -10.95 2.67
N ALA A 40 -6.33 -11.40 2.91
CA ALA A 40 -6.61 -12.75 3.39
C ALA A 40 -6.11 -13.81 2.39
N ARG A 41 -6.39 -13.64 1.09
CA ARG A 41 -5.90 -14.52 0.04
C ARG A 41 -4.38 -14.52 -0.06
N VAL A 42 -3.74 -13.36 -0.06
CA VAL A 42 -2.27 -13.23 -0.06
C VAL A 42 -1.67 -13.93 1.16
N SER A 43 -2.30 -13.85 2.33
CA SER A 43 -1.83 -14.56 3.53
C SER A 43 -1.86 -16.08 3.35
N HIS A 44 -2.92 -16.64 2.76
CA HIS A 44 -2.96 -18.07 2.43
C HIS A 44 -1.89 -18.48 1.41
N GLU A 45 -1.67 -17.68 0.37
CA GLU A 45 -0.64 -17.91 -0.63
C GLU A 45 0.78 -17.90 -0.01
N ILE A 46 1.03 -16.98 0.96
CA ILE A 46 2.29 -16.94 1.73
C ILE A 46 2.49 -18.22 2.52
N LEU A 47 1.45 -18.70 3.25
CA LEU A 47 1.52 -19.92 4.02
C LEU A 47 1.77 -21.15 3.14
N GLU A 48 1.05 -21.26 2.04
CA GLU A 48 1.19 -22.38 1.11
C GLU A 48 2.60 -22.44 0.51
N ARG A 49 3.09 -21.32 -0.03
CA ARG A 49 4.42 -21.25 -0.65
C ARG A 49 5.55 -21.53 0.33
N ASN A 50 5.40 -21.09 1.58
CA ASN A 50 6.40 -21.22 2.62
C ASN A 50 6.23 -22.49 3.46
N ARG A 51 5.20 -23.30 3.21
CA ARG A 51 4.87 -24.49 4.03
C ARG A 51 4.71 -24.12 5.50
N GLY A 52 3.94 -23.06 5.76
CA GLY A 52 3.73 -22.47 7.06
C GLY A 52 4.46 -21.15 7.27
N ALA A 53 4.25 -20.55 8.44
CA ALA A 53 4.80 -19.24 8.79
C ALA A 53 6.16 -19.31 9.49
N ARG A 54 6.65 -20.51 9.79
CA ARG A 54 7.95 -20.69 10.48
C ARG A 54 9.08 -20.08 9.66
N ASP A 55 9.93 -19.28 10.31
CA ASP A 55 11.07 -18.58 9.71
C ASP A 55 10.70 -17.53 8.63
N VAL A 56 9.43 -17.16 8.52
CA VAL A 56 8.97 -16.05 7.72
C VAL A 56 9.08 -14.75 8.51
N VAL A 57 9.61 -13.71 7.86
CA VAL A 57 9.66 -12.34 8.37
C VAL A 57 8.99 -11.44 7.34
N LEU A 58 7.99 -10.68 7.75
CA LEU A 58 7.35 -9.67 6.91
C LEU A 58 8.10 -8.36 7.05
N VAL A 59 8.56 -7.78 5.96
CA VAL A 59 9.28 -6.50 5.94
C VAL A 59 8.46 -5.49 5.15
N GLY A 60 7.77 -4.60 5.86
CA GLY A 60 6.99 -3.53 5.25
C GLY A 60 7.86 -2.35 4.81
N ILE A 61 7.74 -1.92 3.57
CA ILE A 61 8.37 -0.70 3.08
C ILE A 61 7.55 0.51 3.55
N TYR A 62 8.22 1.51 4.14
CA TYR A 62 7.53 2.72 4.56
C TYR A 62 6.90 3.46 3.35
N THR A 63 5.66 3.94 3.47
CA THR A 63 4.81 4.09 4.67
C THR A 63 3.76 2.97 4.77
N ARG A 64 3.02 2.71 3.69
CA ARG A 64 1.84 1.83 3.69
C ARG A 64 2.20 0.36 3.75
N GLY A 65 3.35 -0.02 3.20
CA GLY A 65 3.84 -1.39 3.27
C GLY A 65 3.96 -1.91 4.71
N VAL A 66 4.32 -1.05 5.67
CA VAL A 66 4.39 -1.43 7.10
C VAL A 66 3.02 -1.78 7.66
N HIS A 67 1.99 -0.97 7.36
CA HIS A 67 0.62 -1.24 7.81
C HIS A 67 0.06 -2.51 7.17
N LEU A 68 0.33 -2.71 5.88
CA LEU A 68 -0.06 -3.94 5.17
C LEU A 68 0.64 -5.17 5.75
N ALA A 69 1.93 -5.08 6.09
CA ALA A 69 2.68 -6.17 6.74
C ALA A 69 2.07 -6.54 8.10
N HIS A 70 1.65 -5.56 8.91
CA HIS A 70 0.93 -5.82 10.17
C HIS A 70 -0.43 -6.49 9.95
N ARG A 71 -1.17 -6.11 8.90
CA ARG A 71 -2.44 -6.76 8.56
C ARG A 71 -2.22 -8.20 8.10
N LEU A 72 -1.20 -8.46 7.26
CA LEU A 72 -0.82 -9.81 6.86
C LEU A 72 -0.39 -10.66 8.07
N SER A 73 0.43 -10.12 8.98
CA SER A 73 0.86 -10.83 10.19
C SER A 73 -0.34 -11.25 11.05
N ARG A 74 -1.36 -10.39 11.20
CA ARG A 74 -2.60 -10.73 11.92
C ARG A 74 -3.35 -11.90 11.25
N ASN A 75 -3.49 -11.87 9.92
CA ASN A 75 -4.11 -12.96 9.18
C ASN A 75 -3.33 -14.27 9.32
N LEU A 76 -2.00 -14.23 9.18
CA LEU A 76 -1.14 -15.41 9.32
C LEU A 76 -1.27 -16.03 10.72
N LYS A 77 -1.32 -15.18 11.76
CA LYS A 77 -1.54 -15.62 13.14
C LYS A 77 -2.92 -16.28 13.32
N GLU A 78 -3.96 -15.69 12.72
CA GLU A 78 -5.32 -16.22 12.78
C GLU A 78 -5.42 -17.60 12.09
N PHE A 79 -4.72 -17.78 10.96
CA PHE A 79 -4.82 -19.02 10.17
C PHE A 79 -3.94 -20.15 10.68
N GLU A 80 -2.78 -19.87 11.27
CA GLU A 80 -1.79 -20.89 11.67
C GLU A 80 -1.43 -20.86 13.17
N GLY A 81 -1.88 -19.84 13.90
CA GLY A 81 -1.71 -19.75 15.36
C GLY A 81 -0.34 -19.27 15.84
N GLY A 82 0.62 -19.05 14.94
CA GLY A 82 1.98 -18.57 15.25
C GLY A 82 2.16 -17.08 15.00
N ASP A 83 2.96 -16.40 15.84
CA ASP A 83 3.33 -15.02 15.59
C ASP A 83 4.37 -14.91 14.46
N VAL A 84 4.09 -14.06 13.47
CA VAL A 84 5.03 -13.71 12.40
C VAL A 84 5.61 -12.35 12.67
N GLN A 85 6.93 -12.30 12.67
CA GLN A 85 7.67 -11.07 12.94
C GLN A 85 7.45 -10.05 11.83
N VAL A 86 7.16 -8.81 12.21
CA VAL A 86 7.04 -7.68 11.29
C VAL A 86 8.19 -6.71 11.51
N ALA A 87 8.81 -6.29 10.43
CA ALA A 87 9.86 -5.31 10.36
C ALA A 87 9.41 -4.11 9.50
N ALA A 88 10.02 -2.95 9.75
CA ALA A 88 9.80 -1.74 8.99
C ALA A 88 11.10 -1.31 8.32
N LEU A 89 11.07 -1.05 7.01
CA LEU A 89 12.23 -0.70 6.21
C LEU A 89 12.07 0.69 5.60
N ASP A 90 12.99 1.60 5.91
CA ASP A 90 13.12 2.88 5.21
C ASP A 90 14.14 2.75 4.06
N ILE A 91 13.70 3.08 2.87
CA ILE A 91 14.51 2.99 1.65
C ILE A 91 15.00 4.35 1.17
N ASN A 92 14.75 5.43 1.92
CA ASN A 92 15.06 6.78 1.46
C ASN A 92 16.54 6.98 1.12
N LEU A 93 17.46 6.31 1.82
CA LEU A 93 18.89 6.38 1.56
C LEU A 93 19.35 5.56 0.35
N TYR A 94 18.54 4.63 -0.14
CA TYR A 94 18.87 3.67 -1.21
C TYR A 94 18.19 4.01 -2.54
N ARG A 95 17.39 5.09 -2.59
CA ARG A 95 16.72 5.56 -3.80
C ARG A 95 17.66 6.41 -4.64
N ASP A 96 17.73 6.10 -5.92
CA ASP A 96 18.53 6.79 -6.93
C ASP A 96 17.87 8.09 -7.46
N ASP A 97 16.57 8.32 -7.13
CA ASP A 97 15.79 9.50 -7.54
C ASP A 97 15.80 10.67 -6.54
N LEU A 98 16.66 10.62 -5.51
CA LEU A 98 16.74 11.64 -4.45
C LEU A 98 17.34 12.99 -4.87
N LYS A 99 17.86 13.13 -6.10
CA LYS A 99 18.60 14.33 -6.57
C LYS A 99 17.81 15.65 -6.49
N ASN A 100 16.50 15.61 -6.21
CA ASN A 100 15.62 16.79 -6.20
C ASN A 100 14.84 17.01 -4.89
N ARG A 101 15.17 16.32 -3.79
CA ARG A 101 14.50 16.56 -2.50
C ARG A 101 15.49 17.05 -1.45
N SER A 102 15.27 18.28 -0.99
CA SER A 102 15.94 18.83 0.20
C SER A 102 15.58 17.97 1.42
N SER A 103 16.58 17.27 1.98
CA SER A 103 16.55 16.46 3.20
C SER A 103 15.42 15.40 3.26
N PRO A 104 15.68 14.14 2.87
CA PRO A 104 14.72 13.06 3.10
C PRO A 104 14.53 12.85 4.61
N LEU A 105 13.28 12.78 5.04
CA LEU A 105 12.93 12.37 6.40
C LEU A 105 13.28 10.89 6.52
N VAL A 106 14.42 10.59 7.14
CA VAL A 106 14.86 9.21 7.43
C VAL A 106 14.07 8.71 8.62
N ARG A 107 13.36 7.60 8.45
CA ARG A 107 12.64 6.90 9.52
C ARG A 107 13.49 5.77 10.07
N PRO A 108 13.36 5.41 11.36
CA PRO A 108 14.12 4.29 11.89
C PRO A 108 13.70 2.99 11.20
N THR A 109 14.66 2.33 10.57
CA THR A 109 14.49 0.96 10.12
C THR A 109 14.50 0.05 11.37
N THR A 110 13.44 -0.73 11.54
CA THR A 110 13.29 -1.66 12.66
C THR A 110 13.26 -3.07 12.08
N ILE A 111 14.43 -3.66 11.88
CA ILE A 111 14.57 -5.05 11.43
C ILE A 111 15.09 -5.87 12.63
N PRO A 112 14.69 -7.15 12.78
CA PRO A 112 15.29 -8.07 13.75
C PRO A 112 16.82 -8.04 13.64
N GLU A 113 17.51 -8.42 14.71
CA GLU A 113 18.98 -8.41 14.76
C GLU A 113 19.66 -9.12 13.56
N SER A 114 18.99 -10.09 12.94
CA SER A 114 19.46 -10.74 11.72
C SER A 114 18.29 -11.38 10.94
N ILE A 115 18.33 -11.20 9.62
CA ILE A 115 17.46 -11.92 8.67
C ILE A 115 18.13 -13.17 8.09
N ARG A 116 19.33 -13.52 8.60
CA ARG A 116 20.08 -14.69 8.14
C ARG A 116 19.26 -15.97 8.37
N GLY A 117 19.14 -16.80 7.34
CA GLY A 117 18.38 -18.04 7.38
C GLY A 117 16.87 -17.84 7.42
N LYS A 118 16.37 -16.62 7.24
CA LYS A 118 14.94 -16.30 7.19
C LYS A 118 14.42 -16.17 5.76
N ARG A 119 13.15 -16.46 5.59
CA ARG A 119 12.40 -16.16 4.37
C ARG A 119 11.74 -14.79 4.56
N VAL A 120 12.28 -13.80 3.88
CA VAL A 120 11.79 -12.42 3.95
C VAL A 120 10.67 -12.24 2.92
N VAL A 121 9.53 -11.72 3.35
CA VAL A 121 8.46 -11.24 2.46
C VAL A 121 8.47 -9.72 2.54
N LEU A 122 8.98 -9.07 1.49
CA LEU A 122 8.86 -7.62 1.30
C LEU A 122 7.41 -7.28 1.00
N VAL A 123 6.87 -6.25 1.68
CA VAL A 123 5.47 -5.85 1.55
C VAL A 123 5.40 -4.38 1.15
N ASP A 124 4.66 -4.08 0.07
CA ASP A 124 4.41 -2.71 -0.38
C ASP A 124 2.96 -2.56 -0.89
N ASP A 125 2.51 -1.31 -1.07
CA ASP A 125 1.14 -1.03 -1.54
C ASP A 125 1.02 -1.12 -3.06
N VAL A 126 1.91 -0.50 -3.83
CA VAL A 126 1.82 -0.45 -5.30
C VAL A 126 3.15 -0.80 -5.97
N LEU A 127 3.12 -1.79 -6.82
CA LEU A 127 4.24 -2.09 -7.71
C LEU A 127 4.05 -1.37 -9.06
N TYR A 128 5.03 -0.54 -9.40
CA TYR A 128 5.08 0.24 -10.65
C TYR A 128 6.36 -0.11 -11.43
N THR A 129 7.38 0.75 -11.38
CA THR A 129 8.63 0.58 -12.13
C THR A 129 9.54 -0.52 -11.56
N GLY A 130 9.40 -0.84 -10.27
CA GLY A 130 10.25 -1.76 -9.51
C GLY A 130 11.40 -1.08 -8.76
N ARG A 131 11.61 0.25 -8.93
CA ARG A 131 12.74 0.97 -8.27
C ARG A 131 12.66 0.94 -6.75
N THR A 132 11.46 1.07 -6.17
CA THR A 132 11.23 0.94 -4.72
C THR A 132 11.68 -0.42 -4.20
N VAL A 133 11.29 -1.49 -4.88
CA VAL A 133 11.63 -2.87 -4.50
C VAL A 133 13.14 -3.11 -4.64
N ARG A 134 13.79 -2.61 -5.69
CA ARG A 134 15.23 -2.68 -5.83
C ARG A 134 15.94 -2.02 -4.65
N ALA A 135 15.56 -0.77 -4.33
CA ALA A 135 16.13 -0.05 -3.19
C ALA A 135 15.92 -0.81 -1.86
N ALA A 136 14.76 -1.46 -1.69
CA ALA A 136 14.48 -2.30 -0.52
C ALA A 136 15.39 -3.54 -0.46
N MET A 137 15.64 -4.21 -1.59
CA MET A 137 16.56 -5.34 -1.64
C MET A 137 18.01 -4.90 -1.34
N ASP A 138 18.43 -3.75 -1.85
CA ASP A 138 19.76 -3.19 -1.55
C ASP A 138 19.89 -2.90 -0.04
N ALA A 139 18.87 -2.28 0.57
CA ALA A 139 18.85 -1.99 2.00
C ALA A 139 18.84 -3.25 2.89
N LEU A 140 18.17 -4.33 2.46
CA LEU A 140 18.14 -5.58 3.24
C LEU A 140 19.51 -6.24 3.38
N ASN A 141 20.44 -6.01 2.44
CA ASN A 141 21.79 -6.59 2.51
C ASN A 141 22.56 -6.16 3.75
N ASP A 142 22.27 -4.98 4.32
CA ASP A 142 22.88 -4.46 5.53
C ASP A 142 22.50 -5.25 6.80
N PHE A 143 21.37 -6.00 6.74
CA PHE A 143 20.84 -6.79 7.86
C PHE A 143 21.15 -8.29 7.77
N GLY A 144 21.93 -8.69 6.78
CA GLY A 144 22.38 -10.05 6.58
C GLY A 144 21.75 -10.74 5.37
N ARG A 145 22.18 -11.96 5.11
CA ARG A 145 21.72 -12.75 3.97
C ARG A 145 20.47 -13.56 4.34
N ALA A 146 19.33 -13.15 3.81
CA ALA A 146 18.10 -13.97 3.83
C ALA A 146 18.29 -15.24 2.98
N ASP A 147 17.62 -16.34 3.34
CA ASP A 147 17.57 -17.56 2.49
C ASP A 147 16.78 -17.28 1.22
N GLN A 148 15.72 -16.51 1.33
CA GLN A 148 14.86 -16.11 0.21
C GLN A 148 14.26 -14.74 0.47
N ILE A 149 14.13 -13.93 -0.59
CA ILE A 149 13.34 -12.70 -0.58
C ILE A 149 12.16 -12.91 -1.53
N GLN A 150 10.97 -12.75 -1.01
CA GLN A 150 9.69 -12.79 -1.74
C GLN A 150 9.07 -11.40 -1.72
N LEU A 151 8.18 -11.11 -2.65
CA LEU A 151 7.52 -9.81 -2.78
C LEU A 151 6.00 -9.95 -2.75
N ALA A 152 5.37 -9.30 -1.77
CA ALA A 152 3.91 -9.20 -1.63
C ALA A 152 3.46 -7.75 -1.88
N ILE A 153 2.55 -7.57 -2.83
CA ILE A 153 2.07 -6.27 -3.28
C ILE A 153 0.54 -6.24 -3.23
N LEU A 154 -0.03 -5.16 -2.68
CA LEU A 154 -1.49 -5.00 -2.72
C LEU A 154 -1.96 -4.78 -4.16
N LEU A 155 -1.28 -3.93 -4.93
CA LEU A 155 -1.62 -3.63 -6.33
C LEU A 155 -0.42 -3.71 -7.26
N ASP A 156 -0.58 -4.44 -8.34
CA ASP A 156 0.33 -4.40 -9.48
C ASP A 156 -0.30 -3.61 -10.63
N ARG A 157 0.31 -2.45 -10.97
CA ARG A 157 -0.18 -1.59 -12.05
C ARG A 157 0.53 -1.75 -13.39
N GLY A 158 1.52 -2.64 -13.48
CA GLY A 158 2.35 -2.79 -14.67
C GLY A 158 3.43 -1.71 -14.82
N HIS A 159 3.87 -1.45 -16.05
CA HIS A 159 4.87 -0.43 -16.45
C HIS A 159 6.23 -0.60 -15.78
N ARG A 160 6.77 -1.83 -15.78
CA ARG A 160 8.08 -2.13 -15.22
C ARG A 160 9.21 -1.47 -16.01
N GLU A 161 10.17 -0.92 -15.28
CA GLU A 161 11.49 -0.52 -15.79
C GLU A 161 12.58 -1.53 -15.40
N LEU A 162 12.32 -2.34 -14.37
CA LEU A 162 13.21 -3.39 -13.88
C LEU A 162 12.52 -4.76 -13.98
N PRO A 163 13.27 -5.86 -14.17
CA PRO A 163 12.72 -7.21 -14.33
C PRO A 163 12.29 -7.80 -12.98
N ILE A 164 11.42 -7.09 -12.26
CA ILE A 164 10.90 -7.44 -10.94
C ILE A 164 9.45 -7.90 -11.09
N ARG A 165 9.14 -9.07 -10.54
CA ARG A 165 7.79 -9.61 -10.46
C ARG A 165 7.44 -9.89 -9.00
N PRO A 166 6.21 -9.59 -8.57
CA PRO A 166 5.76 -9.98 -7.25
C PRO A 166 5.47 -11.48 -7.20
N ASP A 167 5.69 -12.07 -6.02
CA ASP A 167 5.33 -13.46 -5.72
C ASP A 167 3.85 -13.55 -5.34
N PHE A 168 3.34 -12.53 -4.65
CA PHE A 168 1.97 -12.45 -4.17
C PHE A 168 1.36 -11.10 -4.56
N VAL A 169 0.17 -11.13 -5.16
CA VAL A 169 -0.50 -9.92 -5.67
C VAL A 169 -1.93 -9.86 -5.17
N GLY A 170 -2.28 -8.77 -4.48
CA GLY A 170 -3.66 -8.51 -4.09
C GLY A 170 -4.59 -8.32 -5.30
N GLN A 171 -4.21 -7.43 -6.22
CA GLN A 171 -4.95 -7.21 -7.47
C GLN A 171 -4.04 -6.69 -8.58
N ASN A 172 -4.22 -7.21 -9.80
CA ASN A 172 -3.63 -6.63 -11.01
C ASN A 172 -4.55 -5.55 -11.55
N VAL A 173 -4.01 -4.35 -11.76
CA VAL A 173 -4.76 -3.18 -12.22
C VAL A 173 -4.00 -2.52 -13.36
N PRO A 174 -4.18 -2.94 -14.60
CA PRO A 174 -3.60 -2.25 -15.75
C PRO A 174 -4.03 -0.79 -15.78
N THR A 175 -3.07 0.11 -15.87
CA THR A 175 -3.32 1.56 -15.89
C THR A 175 -2.71 2.19 -17.15
N ALA A 176 -3.20 3.37 -17.53
CA ALA A 176 -2.50 4.19 -18.50
C ALA A 176 -1.29 4.89 -17.85
N PRO A 177 -0.27 5.33 -18.63
CA PRO A 177 0.91 6.00 -18.08
C PRO A 177 0.60 7.29 -17.31
N ASP A 178 -0.46 8.00 -17.69
CA ASP A 178 -0.94 9.25 -17.08
C ASP A 178 -1.90 9.03 -15.89
N GLU A 179 -2.26 7.80 -15.60
CA GLU A 179 -3.06 7.44 -14.44
C GLU A 179 -2.18 7.20 -13.21
N VAL A 180 -2.66 7.60 -12.04
CA VAL A 180 -1.99 7.40 -10.75
C VAL A 180 -2.87 6.52 -9.88
N VAL A 181 -2.30 5.46 -9.32
CA VAL A 181 -2.98 4.64 -8.32
C VAL A 181 -2.76 5.29 -6.95
N LYS A 182 -3.85 5.61 -6.27
CA LYS A 182 -3.84 6.14 -4.90
C LYS A 182 -4.38 5.08 -3.95
N VAL A 183 -3.53 4.60 -3.05
CA VAL A 183 -3.91 3.74 -1.93
C VAL A 183 -4.13 4.62 -0.71
N SER A 184 -5.23 4.43 -0.01
CA SER A 184 -5.53 5.02 1.29
C SER A 184 -5.75 3.89 2.28
N LEU A 185 -5.15 3.97 3.46
CA LEU A 185 -5.31 3.02 4.54
C LEU A 185 -5.82 3.73 5.79
N ILE A 186 -6.65 3.04 6.56
CA ILE A 186 -7.25 3.63 7.76
C ILE A 186 -6.19 4.15 8.75
N GLU A 187 -5.02 3.52 8.78
CA GLU A 187 -3.92 3.90 9.68
C GLU A 187 -3.24 5.22 9.29
N THR A 188 -3.36 5.65 8.04
CA THR A 188 -2.70 6.86 7.52
C THR A 188 -3.68 7.91 7.04
N GLU A 189 -4.75 7.51 6.36
CA GLU A 189 -5.73 8.41 5.76
C GLU A 189 -7.13 8.31 6.38
N GLY A 190 -7.31 7.45 7.40
CA GLY A 190 -8.60 7.28 8.11
C GLY A 190 -9.64 6.48 7.32
N VAL A 191 -9.29 5.96 6.14
CA VAL A 191 -10.19 5.17 5.29
C VAL A 191 -9.40 4.15 4.48
N ASP A 192 -9.98 2.97 4.29
CA ASP A 192 -9.45 1.95 3.37
C ASP A 192 -10.08 2.12 1.99
N ALA A 193 -9.30 2.50 1.00
CA ALA A 193 -9.74 2.62 -0.38
C ALA A 193 -8.55 2.55 -1.35
N VAL A 194 -8.81 2.08 -2.56
CA VAL A 194 -7.90 2.28 -3.68
C VAL A 194 -8.64 2.94 -4.83
N ALA A 195 -8.04 3.96 -5.41
CA ALA A 195 -8.59 4.68 -6.54
C ALA A 195 -7.56 4.92 -7.64
N ILE A 196 -8.02 4.96 -8.87
CA ILE A 196 -7.27 5.50 -10.00
C ILE A 196 -7.65 6.97 -10.16
N VAL A 197 -6.62 7.81 -10.22
CA VAL A 197 -6.76 9.26 -10.42
C VAL A 197 -6.12 9.63 -11.74
N ARG A 198 -6.87 10.29 -12.60
CA ARG A 198 -6.36 10.83 -13.86
C ARG A 198 -6.21 12.33 -13.73
N GLY A 199 -4.98 12.83 -13.86
CA GLY A 199 -4.71 14.27 -13.91
C GLY A 199 -5.19 14.86 -15.23
N ASN A 200 -5.75 16.06 -15.19
CA ASN A 200 -6.10 16.78 -16.42
C ASN A 200 -4.80 17.29 -17.07
N THR A 201 -4.32 16.59 -18.09
CA THR A 201 -3.05 16.85 -18.79
C THR A 201 -3.03 18.19 -19.55
N SER A 202 -4.10 18.99 -19.52
CA SER A 202 -4.17 20.27 -20.22
C SER A 202 -3.46 21.43 -19.51
N ALA A 203 -3.16 21.33 -18.20
CA ALA A 203 -2.53 22.42 -17.44
C ALA A 203 -0.98 22.32 -17.39
N ASP A 204 -0.40 21.14 -17.54
CA ASP A 204 1.05 20.92 -17.35
C ASP A 204 1.87 21.12 -18.65
N ARG A 205 1.22 21.04 -19.82
CA ARG A 205 1.89 21.33 -21.12
C ARG A 205 2.22 22.81 -21.32
N ARG A 206 1.57 23.73 -20.58
CA ARG A 206 1.83 25.19 -20.68
C ARG A 206 2.96 25.71 -19.79
N ARG A 207 3.58 24.87 -18.95
CA ARG A 207 4.71 25.25 -18.08
C ARG A 207 6.07 24.76 -18.59
N LYS A 208 6.12 24.08 -19.74
CA LYS A 208 7.37 23.58 -20.36
C LYS A 208 7.60 24.14 -21.78
N SER A 209 6.89 25.24 -22.12
CA SER A 209 7.16 26.02 -23.33
C SER A 209 7.83 27.34 -22.95
#